data_dfdd854da205baeea84f7c31dab75429
#
_entry.id   dfdd854da205baeea84f7c31dab75429
#
_cell.length_a   1.000
_cell.length_b   1.000
_cell.length_c   1.000
_cell.angle_alpha   90.00
_cell.angle_beta   90.00
_cell.angle_gamma   90.00
#
_symmetry.space_group_name_H-M   'P 1'
#
loop_
_entity.id
_entity.type
_entity.pdbx_description
1 polymer ?
#
loop_
_entity_poly.entity_id
_entity_poly.type
_entity_poly.pdbx_seq_one_letter_code
_entity_poly.pdbx_strand_id
1 'polypeptide(L)'
;MLGRTGDWQARISCVVTDSRRIIPGALFFALPGRRADGHAFLDDAIARGAAAIITGQAVSGLPAVAAAQVADPRRVLAEVARRFHGHPERALRLTGVTGTNGKTTVSTLLRHLLQDGGEAWGLIGTVRYHLGRRSIPSFKTTPESADLAGFFRQMADAGCAGACLEVSSHALHQDRVHGFRFDVAAFTNLTRDHIDYHGDMSAYLAAKAALFDGRNGELPGVAVLNVDDPHGRALAEACRPRGPTLTFGLSPDADLRATDLALDTAGAVFTVRWQGRTQRFTSGLTGDYNVSNVLCALTMAAALGRDPLALAAAVAAFPGVAGRMERVEAGQPFPVFIDYAHTDDALRNVLGMLRRITPGRVLCVFGCGGDRDRGKRPAMTRAVADLAQLAWATADNPRKESLEAIFADMRGDLGPLPGMEFVPDRREAIGRALAAARPGDCLVIAGKGHETTQEFADTVVPFDDRQVVREILAARRGPAA
;
A
#
# COMPACT_ATOMS: atom_id res chain seq x y z
N MET A 1 22.66 -6.51 24.92
CA MET A 1 23.27 -7.80 24.57
C MET A 1 23.13 -8.70 25.79
N LEU A 2 22.51 -9.87 25.66
CA LEU A 2 22.27 -10.82 26.77
C LEU A 2 23.32 -11.92 26.82
N GLY A 3 24.02 -12.20 25.72
CA GLY A 3 25.08 -13.16 25.61
C GLY A 3 25.79 -13.03 24.26
N ARG A 4 27.06 -13.46 24.18
CA ARG A 4 27.81 -13.51 22.91
C ARG A 4 28.80 -14.68 22.91
N THR A 5 29.08 -15.20 21.74
CA THR A 5 30.09 -16.23 21.45
C THR A 5 30.90 -15.89 20.21
N GLY A 6 32.01 -16.55 19.97
CA GLY A 6 32.79 -16.45 18.73
C GLY A 6 33.63 -15.17 18.59
N ASP A 7 34.30 -15.05 17.41
CA ASP A 7 35.18 -13.93 17.08
C ASP A 7 34.39 -12.80 16.37
N TRP A 8 34.38 -11.61 16.95
CA TRP A 8 33.69 -10.42 16.47
C TRP A 8 34.56 -9.48 15.61
N GLN A 9 35.69 -9.96 15.13
CA GLN A 9 36.60 -9.19 14.25
C GLN A 9 36.26 -9.37 12.76
N ALA A 10 35.32 -10.26 12.42
CA ALA A 10 34.92 -10.52 11.04
C ALA A 10 34.34 -9.26 10.35
N ARG A 11 34.76 -9.01 9.13
CA ARG A 11 34.15 -7.97 8.29
C ARG A 11 32.78 -8.43 7.80
N ILE A 12 31.77 -7.58 7.95
CA ILE A 12 30.41 -7.86 7.50
C ILE A 12 30.25 -7.34 6.07
N SER A 13 29.83 -8.25 5.16
CA SER A 13 29.56 -7.95 3.74
C SER A 13 28.15 -7.45 3.49
N CYS A 14 27.15 -7.94 4.24
CA CYS A 14 25.75 -7.56 4.15
C CYS A 14 24.99 -7.89 5.44
N VAL A 15 23.81 -7.29 5.60
CA VAL A 15 22.88 -7.55 6.71
C VAL A 15 21.60 -8.16 6.12
N VAL A 16 21.23 -9.37 6.54
CA VAL A 16 20.12 -10.12 5.98
C VAL A 16 19.26 -10.80 7.03
N THR A 17 17.97 -11.03 6.68
CA THR A 17 16.98 -11.75 7.50
C THR A 17 16.48 -13.02 6.82
N ASP A 18 16.88 -13.29 5.58
CA ASP A 18 16.52 -14.46 4.79
C ASP A 18 17.79 -15.26 4.47
N SER A 19 17.85 -16.52 4.96
CA SER A 19 19.04 -17.37 4.78
C SER A 19 19.38 -17.62 3.31
N ARG A 20 18.39 -17.58 2.42
CA ARG A 20 18.58 -17.74 0.96
C ARG A 20 19.36 -16.59 0.32
N ARG A 21 19.43 -15.44 0.98
CA ARG A 21 20.16 -14.23 0.52
C ARG A 21 21.56 -14.10 1.11
N ILE A 22 21.99 -15.08 1.91
CA ILE A 22 23.34 -15.08 2.52
C ILE A 22 24.39 -15.22 1.44
N ILE A 23 25.39 -14.35 1.53
CA ILE A 23 26.67 -14.43 0.86
C ILE A 23 27.78 -14.52 1.93
N PRO A 24 28.99 -15.02 1.62
CA PRO A 24 30.08 -15.09 2.58
C PRO A 24 30.34 -13.76 3.28
N GLY A 25 30.44 -13.78 4.60
CA GLY A 25 30.61 -12.57 5.42
C GLY A 25 29.30 -11.91 5.86
N ALA A 26 28.11 -12.48 5.59
CA ALA A 26 26.84 -11.91 5.98
C ALA A 26 26.66 -11.87 7.51
N LEU A 27 26.00 -10.82 8.01
CA LEU A 27 25.38 -10.77 9.33
C LEU A 27 23.90 -11.20 9.20
N PHE A 28 23.59 -12.38 9.72
CA PHE A 28 22.25 -12.95 9.68
C PHE A 28 21.45 -12.62 10.95
N PHE A 29 20.24 -12.10 10.77
CA PHE A 29 19.29 -11.90 11.86
C PHE A 29 18.24 -13.00 11.84
N ALA A 30 18.27 -13.89 12.82
CA ALA A 30 17.24 -14.90 13.04
C ALA A 30 16.04 -14.27 13.76
N LEU A 31 15.06 -13.81 12.96
CA LEU A 31 13.86 -13.16 13.44
C LEU A 31 12.72 -14.15 13.63
N PRO A 32 11.94 -14.06 14.75
CA PRO A 32 10.70 -14.81 14.87
C PRO A 32 9.69 -14.35 13.82
N GLY A 33 9.10 -15.29 13.11
CA GLY A 33 8.07 -15.02 12.08
C GLY A 33 6.83 -15.89 12.27
N ARG A 34 5.67 -15.43 11.77
CA ARG A 34 4.39 -16.20 11.86
C ARG A 34 4.35 -17.41 10.91
N ARG A 35 5.02 -17.35 9.75
CA ARG A 35 5.04 -18.44 8.74
C ARG A 35 6.29 -19.31 8.84
N ALA A 36 7.42 -18.73 9.24
CA ALA A 36 8.68 -19.40 9.41
C ALA A 36 9.45 -18.69 10.52
N ASP A 37 10.00 -19.43 11.44
CA ASP A 37 10.92 -18.91 12.47
C ASP A 37 12.34 -18.89 11.89
N GLY A 38 12.99 -17.73 11.92
CA GLY A 38 14.38 -17.56 11.46
C GLY A 38 15.38 -18.44 12.17
N HIS A 39 15.06 -18.85 13.39
CA HIS A 39 15.90 -19.77 14.19
C HIS A 39 16.00 -21.17 13.57
N ALA A 40 14.99 -21.62 12.81
CA ALA A 40 15.04 -22.89 12.11
C ALA A 40 16.06 -22.92 10.95
N PHE A 41 16.63 -21.76 10.57
CA PHE A 41 17.55 -21.63 9.44
C PHE A 41 18.99 -21.29 9.88
N LEU A 42 19.34 -21.45 11.16
CA LEU A 42 20.67 -21.12 11.66
C LEU A 42 21.75 -21.97 11.01
N ASP A 43 21.55 -23.28 10.91
CA ASP A 43 22.51 -24.20 10.28
C ASP A 43 22.68 -23.89 8.78
N ASP A 44 21.57 -23.62 8.05
CA ASP A 44 21.62 -23.18 6.65
C ASP A 44 22.38 -21.85 6.50
N ALA A 45 22.17 -20.92 7.43
CA ALA A 45 22.86 -19.63 7.42
C ALA A 45 24.37 -19.79 7.61
N ILE A 46 24.79 -20.65 8.54
CA ILE A 46 26.20 -20.97 8.79
C ILE A 46 26.82 -21.66 7.57
N ALA A 47 26.15 -22.66 7.03
CA ALA A 47 26.60 -23.42 5.87
C ALA A 47 26.79 -22.53 4.62
N ARG A 48 25.98 -21.45 4.48
CA ARG A 48 26.08 -20.45 3.40
C ARG A 48 27.13 -19.37 3.66
N GLY A 49 27.83 -19.40 4.81
CA GLY A 49 28.94 -18.51 5.12
C GLY A 49 28.55 -17.23 5.87
N ALA A 50 27.52 -17.27 6.69
CA ALA A 50 27.25 -16.19 7.64
C ALA A 50 28.46 -16.02 8.59
N ALA A 51 29.00 -14.82 8.68
CA ALA A 51 30.12 -14.51 9.56
C ALA A 51 29.65 -14.24 11.01
N ALA A 52 28.43 -13.76 11.16
CA ALA A 52 27.86 -13.52 12.47
C ALA A 52 26.33 -13.68 12.46
N ILE A 53 25.75 -13.98 13.64
CA ILE A 53 24.33 -14.21 13.87
C ILE A 53 23.84 -13.33 15.02
N ILE A 54 22.70 -12.68 14.83
CA ILE A 54 21.93 -12.02 15.90
C ILE A 54 20.59 -12.73 16.06
N THR A 55 20.25 -13.06 17.33
CA THR A 55 19.04 -13.82 17.65
C THR A 55 18.40 -13.33 18.95
N GLY A 56 17.11 -13.60 19.14
CA GLY A 56 16.41 -13.42 20.42
C GLY A 56 16.54 -14.61 21.36
N GLN A 57 17.01 -15.75 20.90
CA GLN A 57 17.16 -16.99 21.67
C GLN A 57 18.59 -17.19 22.15
N ALA A 58 18.78 -18.11 23.12
CA ALA A 58 20.08 -18.43 23.62
C ALA A 58 21.03 -18.96 22.53
N VAL A 59 22.27 -18.50 22.55
CA VAL A 59 23.31 -18.83 21.54
C VAL A 59 24.23 -19.99 21.96
N SER A 60 23.89 -20.70 23.04
CA SER A 60 24.65 -21.87 23.50
C SER A 60 24.62 -22.99 22.46
N GLY A 61 25.80 -23.45 22.02
CA GLY A 61 25.93 -24.57 21.08
C GLY A 61 26.03 -24.19 19.60
N LEU A 62 26.04 -22.91 19.22
CA LEU A 62 26.33 -22.50 17.88
C LEU A 62 27.82 -22.66 17.58
N PRO A 63 28.22 -23.45 16.54
CA PRO A 63 29.63 -23.67 16.23
C PRO A 63 30.22 -22.46 15.52
N ALA A 64 31.50 -22.18 15.80
CA ALA A 64 32.49 -21.42 15.00
C ALA A 64 32.10 -20.05 14.41
N VAL A 65 30.90 -19.52 14.62
CA VAL A 65 30.49 -18.17 14.15
C VAL A 65 30.30 -17.23 15.34
N ALA A 66 30.52 -15.94 15.11
CA ALA A 66 30.17 -14.93 16.09
C ALA A 66 28.64 -14.91 16.26
N ALA A 67 28.14 -15.07 17.48
CA ALA A 67 26.70 -15.02 17.74
C ALA A 67 26.38 -14.17 18.97
N ALA A 68 25.31 -13.37 18.88
CA ALA A 68 24.83 -12.57 20.00
C ALA A 68 23.33 -12.76 20.22
N GLN A 69 22.98 -12.93 21.50
CA GLN A 69 21.61 -12.86 21.97
C GLN A 69 21.25 -11.43 22.35
N VAL A 70 20.11 -10.95 21.87
CA VAL A 70 19.58 -9.62 22.16
C VAL A 70 18.10 -9.72 22.57
N ALA A 71 17.64 -8.78 23.39
CA ALA A 71 16.25 -8.78 23.87
C ALA A 71 15.25 -8.50 22.72
N ASP A 72 15.61 -7.60 21.80
CA ASP A 72 14.77 -7.18 20.68
C ASP A 72 15.59 -7.21 19.38
N PRO A 73 15.59 -8.34 18.67
CA PRO A 73 16.38 -8.49 17.44
C PRO A 73 15.87 -7.60 16.29
N ARG A 74 14.57 -7.18 16.30
CA ARG A 74 14.03 -6.30 15.24
C ARG A 74 14.53 -4.86 15.39
N ARG A 75 14.56 -4.31 16.60
CA ARG A 75 15.13 -2.98 16.87
C ARG A 75 16.63 -2.96 16.65
N VAL A 76 17.32 -4.01 17.09
CA VAL A 76 18.77 -4.15 16.80
C VAL A 76 19.03 -4.23 15.29
N LEU A 77 18.21 -4.96 14.53
CA LEU A 77 18.30 -4.99 13.06
C LEU A 77 18.17 -3.58 12.46
N ALA A 78 17.16 -2.81 12.89
CA ALA A 78 16.94 -1.46 12.39
C ALA A 78 18.16 -0.55 12.65
N GLU A 79 18.72 -0.62 13.85
CA GLU A 79 19.92 0.15 14.23
C GLU A 79 21.15 -0.28 13.44
N VAL A 80 21.41 -1.59 13.36
CA VAL A 80 22.57 -2.15 12.66
C VAL A 80 22.49 -1.87 11.16
N ALA A 81 21.31 -2.02 10.54
CA ALA A 81 21.12 -1.75 9.12
C ALA A 81 21.41 -0.28 8.77
N ARG A 82 20.92 0.66 9.56
CA ARG A 82 21.20 2.10 9.37
C ARG A 82 22.71 2.39 9.50
N ARG A 83 23.36 1.85 10.51
CA ARG A 83 24.83 2.03 10.70
C ARG A 83 25.63 1.38 9.57
N PHE A 84 25.26 0.16 9.17
CA PHE A 84 25.93 -0.56 8.08
C PHE A 84 25.92 0.22 6.77
N HIS A 85 24.81 0.90 6.45
CA HIS A 85 24.66 1.74 5.28
C HIS A 85 25.08 3.21 5.48
N GLY A 86 25.68 3.56 6.65
CA GLY A 86 26.18 4.90 6.93
C GLY A 86 25.11 5.95 7.18
N HIS A 87 23.99 5.56 7.81
CA HIS A 87 22.86 6.45 8.12
C HIS A 87 22.30 7.21 6.92
N PRO A 88 21.89 6.52 5.83
CA PRO A 88 21.47 7.16 4.59
C PRO A 88 20.22 8.03 4.74
N GLU A 89 19.39 7.75 5.74
CA GLU A 89 18.21 8.53 6.09
C GLU A 89 18.51 10.01 6.43
N ARG A 90 19.74 10.30 6.87
CA ARG A 90 20.16 11.67 7.22
C ARG A 90 20.39 12.56 6.00
N ALA A 91 20.61 11.95 4.83
CA ALA A 91 20.79 12.67 3.56
C ALA A 91 19.48 12.84 2.78
N LEU A 92 18.36 12.33 3.30
CA LEU A 92 17.05 12.32 2.63
C LEU A 92 15.99 12.96 3.52
N ARG A 93 15.09 13.72 2.94
CA ARG A 93 13.83 14.08 3.61
C ARG A 93 12.87 12.88 3.51
N LEU A 94 12.51 12.29 4.66
CA LEU A 94 11.64 11.12 4.69
C LEU A 94 10.19 11.51 4.95
N THR A 95 9.28 10.99 4.13
CA THR A 95 7.85 11.10 4.37
C THR A 95 7.22 9.73 4.54
N GLY A 96 6.33 9.58 5.52
CA GLY A 96 5.65 8.34 5.83
C GLY A 96 4.14 8.49 5.77
N VAL A 97 3.45 7.56 5.11
CA VAL A 97 1.98 7.55 5.03
C VAL A 97 1.45 6.26 5.64
N THR A 98 0.64 6.36 6.68
CA THR A 98 -0.09 5.24 7.28
C THR A 98 -1.60 5.45 7.23
N GLY A 99 -2.36 4.39 7.45
CA GLY A 99 -3.82 4.34 7.40
C GLY A 99 -4.29 2.98 6.87
N THR A 100 -5.59 2.73 6.83
CA THR A 100 -6.12 1.52 6.20
C THR A 100 -6.07 1.68 4.69
N ASN A 101 -6.69 2.70 4.16
CA ASN A 101 -6.79 3.00 2.73
C ASN A 101 -6.03 4.29 2.35
N GLY A 102 -5.73 4.48 1.07
CA GLY A 102 -5.15 5.71 0.54
C GLY A 102 -3.62 5.79 0.52
N LYS A 103 -2.89 4.97 1.28
CA LYS A 103 -1.41 5.01 1.39
C LYS A 103 -0.70 5.10 0.03
N THR A 104 -1.02 4.20 -0.88
CA THR A 104 -0.40 4.11 -2.21
C THR A 104 -0.70 5.34 -3.06
N THR A 105 -1.95 5.79 -3.05
CA THR A 105 -2.35 6.98 -3.81
C THR A 105 -1.65 8.22 -3.26
N VAL A 106 -1.67 8.42 -1.94
CA VAL A 106 -1.03 9.59 -1.30
C VAL A 106 0.48 9.60 -1.53
N SER A 107 1.18 8.48 -1.28
CA SER A 107 2.64 8.43 -1.43
C SER A 107 3.09 8.62 -2.89
N THR A 108 2.33 8.06 -3.85
CA THR A 108 2.64 8.21 -5.28
C THR A 108 2.34 9.63 -5.77
N LEU A 109 1.19 10.19 -5.39
CA LEU A 109 0.83 11.57 -5.71
C LEU A 109 1.81 12.56 -5.07
N LEU A 110 2.12 12.39 -3.78
CA LEU A 110 3.10 13.26 -3.10
C LEU A 110 4.45 13.27 -3.85
N ARG A 111 4.96 12.08 -4.21
CA ARG A 111 6.18 12.00 -5.02
C ARG A 111 6.04 12.79 -6.32
N HIS A 112 4.94 12.65 -7.04
CA HIS A 112 4.66 13.39 -8.27
C HIS A 112 4.67 14.90 -8.04
N LEU A 113 3.98 15.39 -7.00
CA LEU A 113 3.94 16.81 -6.63
C LEU A 113 5.32 17.39 -6.25
N LEU A 114 6.14 16.60 -5.54
CA LEU A 114 7.48 17.03 -5.13
C LEU A 114 8.46 17.07 -6.30
N GLN A 115 8.27 16.23 -7.31
CA GLN A 115 9.08 16.20 -8.53
C GLN A 115 8.75 17.34 -9.50
N ASP A 116 7.60 17.99 -9.38
CA ASP A 116 7.21 19.15 -10.20
C ASP A 116 8.23 20.32 -10.10
N GLY A 117 8.97 20.41 -8.98
CA GLY A 117 10.07 21.35 -8.81
C GLY A 117 11.42 20.89 -9.34
N GLY A 118 11.51 19.77 -10.12
CA GLY A 118 12.75 19.24 -10.67
C GLY A 118 13.60 18.41 -9.72
N GLU A 119 13.19 18.24 -8.45
CA GLU A 119 13.89 17.39 -7.47
C GLU A 119 13.58 15.91 -7.70
N ALA A 120 14.59 15.04 -7.62
CA ALA A 120 14.37 13.60 -7.64
C ALA A 120 13.87 13.11 -6.28
N TRP A 121 12.78 12.34 -6.25
CA TRP A 121 12.23 11.72 -5.04
C TRP A 121 12.06 10.22 -5.21
N GLY A 122 12.50 9.46 -4.21
CA GLY A 122 12.27 8.03 -4.13
C GLY A 122 10.83 7.69 -3.72
N LEU A 123 10.45 6.42 -3.91
CA LEU A 123 9.17 5.87 -3.45
C LEU A 123 9.37 4.42 -3.02
N ILE A 124 8.85 4.08 -1.86
CA ILE A 124 8.74 2.69 -1.39
C ILE A 124 7.29 2.44 -1.02
N GLY A 125 6.64 1.52 -1.74
CA GLY A 125 5.23 1.23 -1.54
C GLY A 125 4.78 -0.07 -2.18
N THR A 126 3.46 -0.23 -2.28
CA THR A 126 2.82 -1.50 -2.67
C THR A 126 3.07 -1.88 -4.13
N VAL A 127 3.14 -0.91 -5.04
CA VAL A 127 3.20 -1.19 -6.49
C VAL A 127 4.64 -1.37 -6.98
N ARG A 128 5.50 -0.41 -6.70
CA ARG A 128 6.90 -0.40 -7.13
C ARG A 128 7.76 0.36 -6.13
N TYR A 129 9.07 0.07 -6.15
CA TYR A 129 10.09 0.90 -5.50
C TYR A 129 10.81 1.73 -6.55
N HIS A 130 10.81 3.06 -6.38
CA HIS A 130 11.60 4.00 -7.18
C HIS A 130 12.82 4.43 -6.36
N LEU A 131 14.02 3.97 -6.76
CA LEU A 131 15.26 4.11 -6.01
C LEU A 131 16.18 5.18 -6.60
N GLY A 132 15.60 6.24 -7.14
CA GLY A 132 16.30 7.28 -7.89
C GLY A 132 16.45 6.88 -9.36
N ARG A 133 17.61 6.31 -9.74
CA ARG A 133 17.91 5.96 -11.13
C ARG A 133 17.20 4.71 -11.66
N ARG A 134 16.68 3.86 -10.78
CA ARG A 134 16.02 2.60 -11.15
C ARG A 134 14.69 2.40 -10.42
N SER A 135 13.81 1.63 -11.05
CA SER A 135 12.58 1.17 -10.44
C SER A 135 12.54 -0.36 -10.46
N ILE A 136 12.13 -0.95 -9.35
CA ILE A 136 11.98 -2.41 -9.23
C ILE A 136 10.58 -2.76 -8.76
N PRO A 137 10.05 -3.97 -9.08
CA PRO A 137 8.78 -4.44 -8.54
C PRO A 137 8.79 -4.46 -7.01
N SER A 138 7.66 -4.12 -6.40
CA SER A 138 7.50 -4.24 -4.96
C SER A 138 7.35 -5.70 -4.56
N PHE A 139 7.96 -6.10 -3.44
CA PHE A 139 7.75 -7.41 -2.81
C PHE A 139 7.07 -7.30 -1.44
N LYS A 140 7.03 -6.10 -0.86
CA LYS A 140 6.29 -5.75 0.37
C LYS A 140 5.94 -4.27 0.37
N THR A 141 4.77 -3.91 0.86
CA THR A 141 4.38 -2.49 1.03
C THR A 141 5.44 -1.70 1.78
N THR A 142 5.95 -2.27 2.88
CA THR A 142 7.05 -1.72 3.68
C THR A 142 8.07 -2.84 3.90
N PRO A 143 9.26 -2.81 3.29
CA PRO A 143 10.32 -3.80 3.47
C PRO A 143 10.86 -3.92 4.90
N GLU A 144 11.70 -4.92 5.16
CA GLU A 144 12.44 -5.03 6.40
C GLU A 144 13.49 -3.91 6.52
N SER A 145 13.90 -3.58 7.74
CA SER A 145 14.84 -2.47 8.02
C SER A 145 16.14 -2.55 7.22
N ALA A 146 16.66 -3.78 7.00
CA ALA A 146 17.87 -4.01 6.23
C ALA A 146 17.70 -3.57 4.75
N ASP A 147 16.57 -3.95 4.14
CA ASP A 147 16.26 -3.54 2.76
C ASP A 147 15.99 -2.03 2.68
N LEU A 148 15.24 -1.46 3.67
CA LEU A 148 14.95 -0.03 3.71
C LEU A 148 16.23 0.81 3.77
N ALA A 149 17.16 0.49 4.68
CA ALA A 149 18.44 1.20 4.79
C ALA A 149 19.23 1.11 3.48
N GLY A 150 19.27 -0.07 2.85
CA GLY A 150 19.93 -0.26 1.56
C GLY A 150 19.26 0.53 0.42
N PHE A 151 17.92 0.65 0.41
CA PHE A 151 17.20 1.45 -0.58
C PHE A 151 17.42 2.95 -0.37
N PHE A 152 17.40 3.43 0.88
CA PHE A 152 17.72 4.82 1.18
C PHE A 152 19.16 5.17 0.79
N ARG A 153 20.13 4.25 0.98
CA ARG A 153 21.50 4.45 0.49
C ARG A 153 21.53 4.63 -1.02
N GLN A 154 20.84 3.78 -1.79
CA GLN A 154 20.73 3.92 -3.23
C GLN A 154 20.07 5.24 -3.68
N MET A 155 19.02 5.69 -2.97
CA MET A 155 18.36 6.97 -3.24
C MET A 155 19.31 8.15 -2.97
N ALA A 156 20.03 8.12 -1.85
CA ALA A 156 21.01 9.16 -1.50
C ALA A 156 22.16 9.21 -2.53
N ASP A 157 22.69 8.05 -2.92
CA ASP A 157 23.75 7.95 -3.97
C ASP A 157 23.24 8.39 -5.36
N ALA A 158 21.93 8.27 -5.61
CA ALA A 158 21.30 8.75 -6.84
C ALA A 158 20.98 10.26 -6.82
N GLY A 159 21.25 10.95 -5.69
CA GLY A 159 20.97 12.38 -5.53
C GLY A 159 19.50 12.71 -5.29
N CYS A 160 18.71 11.77 -4.74
CA CYS A 160 17.34 12.07 -4.36
C CYS A 160 17.30 13.09 -3.19
N ALA A 161 16.39 14.07 -3.27
CA ALA A 161 16.15 15.03 -2.20
C ALA A 161 15.40 14.39 -1.02
N GLY A 162 14.67 13.31 -1.27
CA GLY A 162 13.92 12.60 -0.24
C GLY A 162 13.26 11.32 -0.75
N ALA A 163 12.47 10.69 0.12
CA ALA A 163 11.74 9.47 -0.15
C ALA A 163 10.33 9.48 0.44
N CYS A 164 9.35 9.05 -0.35
CA CYS A 164 7.98 8.80 0.08
C CYS A 164 7.83 7.31 0.44
N LEU A 165 7.32 7.01 1.63
CA LEU A 165 7.20 5.65 2.14
C LEU A 165 5.76 5.33 2.55
N GLU A 166 5.21 4.23 2.04
CA GLU A 166 4.03 3.61 2.63
C GLU A 166 4.44 2.89 3.92
N VAL A 167 3.85 3.29 5.05
CA VAL A 167 4.13 2.71 6.37
C VAL A 167 2.94 1.88 6.82
N SER A 168 3.02 0.56 6.64
CA SER A 168 1.96 -0.36 7.06
C SER A 168 1.95 -0.55 8.58
N SER A 169 0.77 -0.91 9.14
CA SER A 169 0.64 -1.24 10.56
C SER A 169 1.52 -2.43 10.96
N HIS A 170 1.68 -3.42 10.08
CA HIS A 170 2.61 -4.52 10.27
C HIS A 170 4.06 -4.04 10.40
N ALA A 171 4.46 -3.07 9.58
CA ALA A 171 5.81 -2.53 9.63
C ALA A 171 6.09 -1.79 10.94
N LEU A 172 5.11 -1.01 11.42
CA LEU A 172 5.19 -0.34 12.72
C LEU A 172 5.23 -1.34 13.88
N HIS A 173 4.32 -2.32 13.87
CA HIS A 173 4.29 -3.37 14.90
C HIS A 173 5.54 -4.26 14.90
N GLN A 174 6.21 -4.42 13.76
CA GLN A 174 7.41 -5.23 13.58
C GLN A 174 8.70 -4.39 13.59
N ASP A 175 8.67 -3.16 14.03
CA ASP A 175 9.81 -2.24 14.12
C ASP A 175 10.62 -2.08 12.81
N ARG A 176 10.02 -2.32 11.64
CA ARG A 176 10.72 -2.24 10.35
C ARG A 176 11.20 -0.84 10.01
N VAL A 177 10.50 0.17 10.52
CA VAL A 177 10.83 1.59 10.34
C VAL A 177 11.39 2.23 11.62
N HIS A 178 11.72 1.42 12.65
CA HIS A 178 12.20 1.91 13.92
C HIS A 178 13.49 2.74 13.77
N GLY A 179 13.47 3.92 14.39
CA GLY A 179 14.60 4.86 14.38
C GLY A 179 14.78 5.64 13.08
N PHE A 180 13.99 5.40 12.01
CA PHE A 180 13.92 6.34 10.91
C PHE A 180 13.06 7.53 11.32
N ARG A 181 13.66 8.73 11.34
CA ARG A 181 12.93 9.96 11.59
C ARG A 181 12.23 10.41 10.30
N PHE A 182 10.92 10.57 10.39
CA PHE A 182 10.13 11.15 9.30
C PHE A 182 10.04 12.67 9.45
N ASP A 183 10.39 13.41 8.40
CA ASP A 183 10.17 14.86 8.38
C ASP A 183 8.67 15.18 8.37
N VAL A 184 7.89 14.36 7.64
CA VAL A 184 6.44 14.44 7.60
C VAL A 184 5.84 13.04 7.70
N ALA A 185 4.92 12.83 8.63
CA ALA A 185 4.14 11.61 8.74
C ALA A 185 2.65 11.89 8.58
N ALA A 186 1.95 11.10 7.75
CA ALA A 186 0.53 11.28 7.51
C ALA A 186 -0.31 10.07 7.94
N PHE A 187 -1.53 10.35 8.46
CA PHE A 187 -2.56 9.38 8.74
C PHE A 187 -3.79 9.66 7.87
N THR A 188 -4.21 8.67 7.08
CA THR A 188 -5.34 8.82 6.15
C THR A 188 -6.70 8.45 6.78
N ASN A 189 -6.81 7.24 7.32
CA ASN A 189 -8.07 6.73 7.92
C ASN A 189 -7.84 5.40 8.66
N LEU A 190 -8.86 4.98 9.41
CA LEU A 190 -8.92 3.67 10.03
C LEU A 190 -10.28 3.01 9.78
N THR A 191 -10.29 1.92 9.00
CA THR A 191 -11.44 1.03 8.82
C THR A 191 -11.05 -0.40 9.17
N ARG A 192 -12.02 -1.32 9.23
CA ARG A 192 -11.77 -2.72 9.61
C ARG A 192 -10.89 -3.43 8.60
N ASP A 193 -9.67 -3.75 9.01
CA ASP A 193 -8.73 -4.57 8.25
C ASP A 193 -7.69 -5.19 9.20
N HIS A 194 -7.03 -6.26 8.79
CA HIS A 194 -5.92 -6.89 9.52
C HIS A 194 -6.21 -7.28 10.99
N ILE A 195 -7.47 -7.54 11.34
CA ILE A 195 -7.85 -7.98 12.70
C ILE A 195 -7.32 -9.38 13.01
N ASP A 196 -7.17 -10.23 11.99
CA ASP A 196 -6.47 -11.52 12.08
C ASP A 196 -5.02 -11.41 12.58
N TYR A 197 -4.39 -10.26 12.34
CA TYR A 197 -3.02 -9.96 12.80
C TYR A 197 -2.99 -9.19 14.13
N HIS A 198 -3.76 -8.13 14.25
CA HIS A 198 -3.72 -7.20 15.39
C HIS A 198 -4.62 -7.62 16.56
N GLY A 199 -5.59 -8.52 16.32
CA GLY A 199 -6.58 -8.96 17.30
C GLY A 199 -7.84 -8.10 17.30
N ASP A 200 -7.71 -6.80 17.53
CA ASP A 200 -8.83 -5.85 17.54
C ASP A 200 -8.49 -4.49 16.92
N MET A 201 -9.51 -3.62 16.81
CA MET A 201 -9.36 -2.28 16.24
C MET A 201 -8.51 -1.34 17.09
N SER A 202 -8.47 -1.53 18.41
CA SER A 202 -7.68 -0.71 19.33
C SER A 202 -6.19 -0.99 19.13
N ALA A 203 -5.78 -2.26 19.09
CA ALA A 203 -4.41 -2.67 18.79
C ALA A 203 -3.99 -2.25 17.38
N TYR A 204 -4.92 -2.31 16.40
CA TYR A 204 -4.65 -1.85 15.04
C TYR A 204 -4.40 -0.34 14.97
N LEU A 205 -5.24 0.47 15.66
CA LEU A 205 -5.01 1.91 15.81
C LEU A 205 -3.69 2.19 16.54
N ALA A 206 -3.44 1.50 17.66
CA ALA A 206 -2.22 1.66 18.45
C ALA A 206 -0.95 1.37 17.62
N ALA A 207 -1.00 0.35 16.74
CA ALA A 207 0.11 0.09 15.83
C ALA A 207 0.39 1.26 14.87
N LYS A 208 -0.67 1.87 14.29
CA LYS A 208 -0.50 3.05 13.40
C LYS A 208 -0.07 4.30 14.16
N ALA A 209 -0.60 4.52 15.37
CA ALA A 209 -0.26 5.66 16.22
C ALA A 209 1.23 5.69 16.59
N ALA A 210 1.92 4.54 16.56
CA ALA A 210 3.36 4.45 16.82
C ALA A 210 4.21 5.35 15.88
N LEU A 211 3.70 5.72 14.70
CA LEU A 211 4.36 6.65 13.80
C LEU A 211 4.36 8.10 14.33
N PHE A 212 3.46 8.42 15.29
CA PHE A 212 3.19 9.80 15.75
C PHE A 212 3.50 10.03 17.23
N ASP A 213 3.67 8.97 18.02
CA ASP A 213 3.76 9.07 19.48
C ASP A 213 5.17 8.79 20.07
N GLY A 214 6.17 8.64 19.21
CA GLY A 214 7.57 8.39 19.57
C GLY A 214 7.92 6.93 19.75
N ARG A 215 6.97 5.98 19.73
CA ARG A 215 7.26 4.54 19.84
C ARG A 215 8.09 3.99 18.67
N ASN A 216 8.06 4.68 17.52
CA ASN A 216 8.95 4.38 16.40
C ASN A 216 10.41 4.83 16.62
N GLY A 217 10.74 5.36 17.80
CA GLY A 217 12.06 5.90 18.17
C GLY A 217 12.11 7.41 18.20
N GLU A 218 11.43 8.11 17.28
CA GLU A 218 11.35 9.56 17.21
C GLU A 218 9.95 10.04 16.84
N LEU A 219 9.62 11.29 17.19
CA LEU A 219 8.43 11.96 16.69
C LEU A 219 8.67 12.44 15.25
N PRO A 220 7.63 12.51 14.38
CA PRO A 220 7.76 13.14 13.09
C PRO A 220 8.02 14.65 13.23
N GLY A 221 8.70 15.25 12.25
CA GLY A 221 8.88 16.69 12.19
C GLY A 221 7.55 17.44 12.09
N VAL A 222 6.61 16.94 11.27
CA VAL A 222 5.22 17.42 11.16
C VAL A 222 4.29 16.20 11.07
N ALA A 223 3.24 16.18 11.89
CA ALA A 223 2.14 15.23 11.77
C ALA A 223 1.05 15.81 10.84
N VAL A 224 0.59 15.03 9.84
CA VAL A 224 -0.48 15.41 8.89
C VAL A 224 -1.66 14.45 9.07
N LEU A 225 -2.81 14.96 9.53
CA LEU A 225 -3.86 14.13 10.07
C LEU A 225 -5.23 14.47 9.45
N ASN A 226 -5.95 13.40 9.05
CA ASN A 226 -7.31 13.51 8.51
C ASN A 226 -8.31 13.77 9.64
N VAL A 227 -8.94 14.95 9.67
CA VAL A 227 -9.95 15.28 10.71
C VAL A 227 -11.37 14.91 10.32
N ASP A 228 -11.60 14.39 9.11
CA ASP A 228 -12.89 13.78 8.76
C ASP A 228 -13.00 12.35 9.32
N ASP A 229 -11.85 11.69 9.59
CA ASP A 229 -11.79 10.41 10.28
C ASP A 229 -11.76 10.61 11.80
N PRO A 230 -12.63 9.96 12.59
CA PRO A 230 -12.68 10.15 14.05
C PRO A 230 -11.36 9.79 14.75
N HIS A 231 -10.64 8.78 14.28
CA HIS A 231 -9.34 8.40 14.83
C HIS A 231 -8.23 9.39 14.43
N GLY A 232 -8.32 9.93 13.20
CA GLY A 232 -7.43 10.99 12.74
C GLY A 232 -7.61 12.27 13.55
N ARG A 233 -8.84 12.63 13.90
CA ARG A 233 -9.17 13.76 14.79
C ARG A 233 -8.59 13.56 16.19
N ALA A 234 -8.79 12.39 16.78
CA ALA A 234 -8.22 12.06 18.10
C ALA A 234 -6.68 12.06 18.08
N LEU A 235 -6.06 11.58 17.00
CA LEU A 235 -4.61 11.66 16.81
C LEU A 235 -4.14 13.11 16.71
N ALA A 236 -4.88 14.00 16.02
CA ALA A 236 -4.53 15.42 15.91
C ALA A 236 -4.51 16.11 17.28
N GLU A 237 -5.51 15.84 18.11
CA GLU A 237 -5.54 16.33 19.49
C GLU A 237 -4.35 15.83 20.31
N ALA A 238 -3.98 14.55 20.17
CA ALA A 238 -2.86 13.95 20.87
C ALA A 238 -1.48 14.43 20.36
N CYS A 239 -1.36 14.80 19.09
CA CYS A 239 -0.10 15.23 18.47
C CYS A 239 0.21 16.72 18.71
N ARG A 240 -0.79 17.60 18.70
CA ARG A 240 -0.61 19.05 18.87
C ARG A 240 0.28 19.48 20.05
N PRO A 241 0.15 18.87 21.26
CA PRO A 241 1.03 19.22 22.39
C PRO A 241 2.47 18.71 22.24
N ARG A 242 2.72 17.79 21.30
CA ARG A 242 4.00 17.11 21.11
C ARG A 242 4.85 17.65 19.98
N GLY A 243 4.22 18.30 18.98
CA GLY A 243 4.93 18.85 17.84
C GLY A 243 4.03 19.47 16.78
N PRO A 244 4.64 20.01 15.71
CA PRO A 244 3.91 20.62 14.61
C PRO A 244 2.89 19.63 14.02
N THR A 245 1.65 20.08 13.90
CA THR A 245 0.53 19.27 13.42
C THR A 245 -0.28 20.09 12.43
N LEU A 246 -0.49 19.51 11.24
CA LEU A 246 -1.39 20.04 10.22
C LEU A 246 -2.54 19.05 10.00
N THR A 247 -3.69 19.59 9.70
CA THR A 247 -4.92 18.79 9.47
C THR A 247 -5.47 19.02 8.07
N PHE A 248 -6.10 17.99 7.52
CA PHE A 248 -6.79 18.09 6.24
C PHE A 248 -8.17 17.42 6.30
N GLY A 249 -9.06 17.81 5.40
CA GLY A 249 -10.38 17.24 5.29
C GLY A 249 -11.39 18.14 4.58
N LEU A 250 -12.66 17.73 4.64
CA LEU A 250 -13.82 18.51 4.22
C LEU A 250 -14.37 19.31 5.40
N SER A 251 -14.05 18.91 6.63
CA SER A 251 -14.46 19.56 7.87
C SER A 251 -14.03 21.03 7.92
N PRO A 252 -14.90 21.92 8.49
CA PRO A 252 -14.59 23.37 8.58
C PRO A 252 -13.33 23.71 9.37
N ASP A 253 -12.93 22.86 10.29
CA ASP A 253 -11.78 23.02 11.20
C ASP A 253 -10.47 22.42 10.67
N ALA A 254 -10.47 21.86 9.44
CA ALA A 254 -9.25 21.43 8.78
C ALA A 254 -8.40 22.61 8.34
N ASP A 255 -7.07 22.55 8.55
CA ASP A 255 -6.11 23.56 8.10
C ASP A 255 -6.09 23.67 6.58
N LEU A 256 -6.06 22.54 5.87
CA LEU A 256 -6.22 22.45 4.42
C LEU A 256 -7.54 21.75 4.11
N ARG A 257 -8.47 22.49 3.51
CA ARG A 257 -9.85 22.06 3.34
C ARG A 257 -10.29 22.07 1.89
N ALA A 258 -11.10 21.08 1.46
CA ALA A 258 -11.83 21.15 0.20
C ALA A 258 -13.30 21.54 0.41
N THR A 259 -13.83 22.30 -0.55
CA THR A 259 -15.24 22.71 -0.67
C THR A 259 -15.68 22.58 -2.14
N ASP A 260 -16.97 22.79 -2.41
CA ASP A 260 -17.55 22.85 -3.76
C ASP A 260 -17.22 21.61 -4.62
N LEU A 261 -17.38 20.41 -4.03
CA LEU A 261 -17.05 19.17 -4.68
C LEU A 261 -18.05 18.84 -5.79
N ALA A 262 -17.54 18.69 -7.02
CA ALA A 262 -18.25 18.09 -8.15
C ALA A 262 -17.50 16.81 -8.59
N LEU A 263 -18.20 15.67 -8.54
CA LEU A 263 -17.64 14.34 -8.78
C LEU A 263 -18.37 13.67 -9.92
N ASP A 264 -17.62 13.08 -10.84
CA ASP A 264 -18.13 12.22 -11.89
C ASP A 264 -17.15 11.06 -12.18
N THR A 265 -17.44 10.27 -13.19
CA THR A 265 -16.58 9.15 -13.61
C THR A 265 -15.30 9.61 -14.32
N ALA A 266 -15.16 10.88 -14.68
CA ALA A 266 -13.94 11.45 -15.26
C ALA A 266 -12.97 11.97 -14.19
N GLY A 267 -13.49 12.22 -12.97
CA GLY A 267 -12.66 12.69 -11.86
C GLY A 267 -13.39 13.57 -10.85
N ALA A 268 -12.68 14.55 -10.33
CA ALA A 268 -13.16 15.48 -9.32
C ALA A 268 -12.76 16.92 -9.64
N VAL A 269 -13.69 17.87 -9.39
CA VAL A 269 -13.42 19.30 -9.36
C VAL A 269 -13.80 19.83 -7.98
N PHE A 270 -12.93 20.60 -7.33
CA PHE A 270 -13.15 21.10 -5.99
C PHE A 270 -12.33 22.36 -5.74
N THR A 271 -12.70 23.12 -4.71
CA THR A 271 -11.97 24.30 -4.25
C THR A 271 -11.14 23.95 -3.03
N VAL A 272 -9.82 24.18 -3.04
CA VAL A 272 -8.93 24.02 -1.88
C VAL A 272 -8.78 25.37 -1.18
N ARG A 273 -8.94 25.39 0.15
CA ARG A 273 -8.68 26.53 1.02
C ARG A 273 -7.44 26.26 1.87
N TRP A 274 -6.52 27.22 1.91
CA TRP A 274 -5.31 27.19 2.70
C TRP A 274 -4.92 28.59 3.16
N GLN A 275 -4.81 28.83 4.47
CA GLN A 275 -4.38 30.11 5.05
C GLN A 275 -5.13 31.32 4.47
N GLY A 276 -6.45 31.23 4.39
CA GLY A 276 -7.32 32.30 3.87
C GLY A 276 -7.37 32.45 2.35
N ARG A 277 -6.48 31.77 1.59
CA ARG A 277 -6.49 31.75 0.13
C ARG A 277 -7.29 30.56 -0.39
N THR A 278 -7.75 30.63 -1.64
CA THR A 278 -8.47 29.56 -2.31
C THR A 278 -7.94 29.34 -3.72
N GLN A 279 -8.01 28.09 -4.18
CA GLN A 279 -7.66 27.69 -5.54
C GLN A 279 -8.59 26.57 -6.00
N ARG A 280 -9.05 26.63 -7.25
CA ARG A 280 -9.81 25.54 -7.88
C ARG A 280 -8.85 24.45 -8.36
N PHE A 281 -9.19 23.20 -8.07
CA PHE A 281 -8.45 22.01 -8.48
C PHE A 281 -9.31 21.14 -9.38
N THR A 282 -8.65 20.48 -10.34
CA THR A 282 -9.21 19.37 -11.11
C THR A 282 -8.30 18.16 -10.92
N SER A 283 -8.87 16.98 -10.73
CA SER A 283 -8.14 15.73 -10.56
C SER A 283 -8.79 14.65 -11.40
N GLY A 284 -7.99 13.86 -12.13
CA GLY A 284 -8.46 12.64 -12.81
C GLY A 284 -8.78 11.48 -11.86
N LEU A 285 -8.49 11.64 -10.56
CA LEU A 285 -8.83 10.65 -9.55
C LEU A 285 -10.32 10.76 -9.19
N THR A 286 -11.06 9.66 -9.34
CA THR A 286 -12.50 9.59 -9.12
C THR A 286 -12.83 9.30 -7.64
N GLY A 287 -13.84 9.98 -7.10
CA GLY A 287 -14.42 9.74 -5.78
C GLY A 287 -13.94 10.67 -4.67
N ASP A 288 -14.80 10.83 -3.67
CA ASP A 288 -14.59 11.70 -2.50
C ASP A 288 -13.38 11.28 -1.65
N TYR A 289 -13.15 9.97 -1.45
CA TYR A 289 -11.95 9.48 -0.77
C TYR A 289 -10.65 9.83 -1.52
N ASN A 290 -10.69 9.98 -2.85
CA ASN A 290 -9.54 10.44 -3.61
C ASN A 290 -9.33 11.95 -3.49
N VAL A 291 -10.40 12.75 -3.31
CA VAL A 291 -10.23 14.15 -2.89
C VAL A 291 -9.50 14.22 -1.55
N SER A 292 -9.87 13.39 -0.56
CA SER A 292 -9.16 13.29 0.71
C SER A 292 -7.68 12.87 0.53
N ASN A 293 -7.38 11.92 -0.38
CA ASN A 293 -6.00 11.55 -0.72
C ASN A 293 -5.22 12.72 -1.33
N VAL A 294 -5.84 13.53 -2.19
CA VAL A 294 -5.22 14.75 -2.75
C VAL A 294 -4.95 15.76 -1.66
N LEU A 295 -5.91 16.03 -0.77
CA LEU A 295 -5.72 16.94 0.36
C LEU A 295 -4.57 16.46 1.27
N CYS A 296 -4.48 15.17 1.56
CA CYS A 296 -3.37 14.59 2.32
C CYS A 296 -2.02 14.89 1.66
N ALA A 297 -1.89 14.60 0.37
CA ALA A 297 -0.64 14.83 -0.38
C ALA A 297 -0.27 16.33 -0.45
N LEU A 298 -1.25 17.21 -0.66
CA LEU A 298 -1.05 18.66 -0.65
C LEU A 298 -0.61 19.19 0.73
N THR A 299 -1.21 18.67 1.80
CA THR A 299 -0.84 19.04 3.17
C THR A 299 0.56 18.56 3.53
N MET A 300 0.94 17.34 3.09
CA MET A 300 2.31 16.86 3.24
C MET A 300 3.31 17.71 2.44
N ALA A 301 2.95 18.13 1.23
CA ALA A 301 3.79 19.03 0.43
C ALA A 301 3.93 20.42 1.11
N ALA A 302 2.85 20.93 1.71
CA ALA A 302 2.89 22.17 2.51
C ALA A 302 3.80 22.03 3.73
N ALA A 303 3.76 20.90 4.44
CA ALA A 303 4.66 20.59 5.56
C ALA A 303 6.14 20.53 5.13
N LEU A 304 6.43 20.24 3.85
CA LEU A 304 7.76 20.27 3.25
C LEU A 304 8.13 21.66 2.66
N GLY A 305 7.31 22.69 2.89
CA GLY A 305 7.57 24.06 2.44
C GLY A 305 7.12 24.40 1.02
N ARG A 306 6.30 23.54 0.37
CA ARG A 306 5.69 23.86 -0.93
C ARG A 306 4.39 24.66 -0.73
N ASP A 307 4.07 25.62 -1.59
CA ASP A 307 2.73 26.23 -1.59
C ASP A 307 1.71 25.23 -2.17
N PRO A 308 0.79 24.67 -1.38
CA PRO A 308 -0.14 23.65 -1.86
C PRO A 308 -1.09 24.16 -2.94
N LEU A 309 -1.40 25.47 -2.97
CA LEU A 309 -2.27 26.06 -3.97
C LEU A 309 -1.60 26.22 -5.34
N ALA A 310 -0.29 26.33 -5.38
CA ALA A 310 0.48 26.39 -6.63
C ALA A 310 0.54 25.01 -7.35
N LEU A 311 0.21 23.90 -6.66
CA LEU A 311 0.31 22.55 -7.20
C LEU A 311 -0.94 22.09 -7.99
N ALA A 312 -1.89 23.00 -8.28
CA ALA A 312 -3.13 22.67 -8.99
C ALA A 312 -2.89 22.02 -10.37
N ALA A 313 -1.94 22.53 -11.14
CA ALA A 313 -1.58 21.98 -12.44
C ALA A 313 -0.93 20.59 -12.31
N ALA A 314 -0.06 20.39 -11.32
CA ALA A 314 0.57 19.10 -11.06
C ALA A 314 -0.46 18.04 -10.59
N VAL A 315 -1.46 18.41 -9.79
CA VAL A 315 -2.58 17.52 -9.43
C VAL A 315 -3.38 17.12 -10.67
N ALA A 316 -3.68 18.07 -11.56
CA ALA A 316 -4.42 17.80 -12.81
C ALA A 316 -3.63 16.89 -13.77
N ALA A 317 -2.31 17.00 -13.79
CA ALA A 317 -1.41 16.20 -14.61
C ALA A 317 -1.10 14.81 -14.01
N PHE A 318 -1.56 14.51 -12.81
CA PHE A 318 -1.26 13.22 -12.17
C PHE A 318 -1.95 12.06 -12.91
N PRO A 319 -1.19 11.07 -13.40
CA PRO A 319 -1.75 10.00 -14.24
C PRO A 319 -2.53 8.93 -13.46
N GLY A 320 -2.65 9.09 -12.13
CA GLY A 320 -3.22 8.06 -11.25
C GLY A 320 -2.20 7.03 -10.80
N VAL A 321 -2.71 5.95 -10.21
CA VAL A 321 -1.90 4.84 -9.66
C VAL A 321 -2.37 3.54 -10.27
N ALA A 322 -1.42 2.73 -10.74
CA ALA A 322 -1.73 1.41 -11.31
C ALA A 322 -2.58 0.56 -10.34
N GLY A 323 -3.74 0.12 -10.80
CA GLY A 323 -4.67 -0.71 -10.05
C GLY A 323 -5.35 -0.03 -8.85
N ARG A 324 -5.45 1.30 -8.83
CA ARG A 324 -6.20 2.07 -7.84
C ARG A 324 -7.19 2.99 -8.54
N MET A 325 -8.40 2.50 -8.79
CA MET A 325 -9.37 3.16 -9.66
C MET A 325 -8.74 3.61 -10.98
N GLU A 326 -7.85 2.78 -11.51
CA GLU A 326 -7.13 3.04 -12.76
C GLU A 326 -8.11 2.96 -13.92
N ARG A 327 -8.29 4.07 -14.62
CA ARG A 327 -9.17 4.12 -15.78
C ARG A 327 -8.51 3.51 -17.02
N VAL A 328 -9.20 2.59 -17.69
CA VAL A 328 -8.73 1.97 -18.92
C VAL A 328 -9.47 2.61 -20.10
N GLU A 329 -8.73 3.36 -20.91
CA GLU A 329 -9.21 3.95 -22.15
C GLU A 329 -8.84 3.05 -23.33
N ALA A 330 -9.84 2.55 -24.02
CA ALA A 330 -9.71 1.77 -25.25
C ALA A 330 -10.83 2.10 -26.24
N GLY A 331 -11.44 3.30 -26.13
CA GLY A 331 -12.47 3.89 -27.00
C GLY A 331 -13.87 3.27 -26.85
N GLN A 332 -14.15 2.63 -25.74
CA GLN A 332 -15.49 2.21 -25.34
C GLN A 332 -16.31 3.41 -24.84
N PRO A 333 -17.67 3.39 -24.99
CA PRO A 333 -18.53 4.50 -24.62
C PRO A 333 -18.96 4.49 -23.14
N PHE A 334 -18.21 3.81 -22.27
CA PHE A 334 -18.45 3.72 -20.84
C PHE A 334 -17.11 3.60 -20.10
N PRO A 335 -16.98 4.14 -18.87
CA PRO A 335 -15.77 4.00 -18.06
C PRO A 335 -15.54 2.55 -17.62
N VAL A 336 -14.27 2.14 -17.69
CA VAL A 336 -13.78 0.87 -17.14
C VAL A 336 -12.66 1.20 -16.14
N PHE A 337 -12.83 0.73 -14.90
CA PHE A 337 -11.83 0.91 -13.84
C PHE A 337 -11.23 -0.42 -13.40
N ILE A 338 -9.93 -0.40 -13.12
CA ILE A 338 -9.22 -1.51 -12.48
C ILE A 338 -8.90 -1.08 -11.04
N ASP A 339 -9.28 -1.91 -10.07
CA ASP A 339 -9.06 -1.60 -8.66
C ASP A 339 -8.54 -2.81 -7.85
N TYR A 340 -7.79 -2.52 -6.81
CA TYR A 340 -7.23 -3.52 -5.88
C TYR A 340 -8.20 -3.90 -4.75
N ALA A 341 -9.44 -3.43 -4.75
CA ALA A 341 -10.45 -3.75 -3.75
C ALA A 341 -10.66 -5.26 -3.63
N HIS A 342 -10.19 -5.86 -2.53
CA HIS A 342 -10.20 -7.29 -2.24
C HIS A 342 -10.67 -7.61 -0.81
N THR A 343 -11.38 -6.66 -0.20
CA THR A 343 -12.10 -6.78 1.07
C THR A 343 -13.52 -6.27 0.89
N ASP A 344 -14.44 -6.69 1.75
CA ASP A 344 -15.83 -6.22 1.74
C ASP A 344 -15.94 -4.70 1.94
N ASP A 345 -15.17 -4.13 2.85
CA ASP A 345 -15.11 -2.67 3.08
C ASP A 345 -14.63 -1.92 1.83
N ALA A 346 -13.52 -2.37 1.21
CA ALA A 346 -12.99 -1.73 0.00
C ALA A 346 -13.98 -1.82 -1.17
N LEU A 347 -14.64 -2.97 -1.37
CA LEU A 347 -15.67 -3.14 -2.40
C LEU A 347 -16.89 -2.24 -2.13
N ARG A 348 -17.36 -2.14 -0.87
CA ARG A 348 -18.45 -1.22 -0.50
C ARG A 348 -18.08 0.23 -0.78
N ASN A 349 -16.88 0.64 -0.45
CA ASN A 349 -16.41 2.00 -0.70
C ASN A 349 -16.35 2.32 -2.20
N VAL A 350 -15.72 1.45 -3.01
CA VAL A 350 -15.61 1.64 -4.46
C VAL A 350 -16.98 1.61 -5.14
N LEU A 351 -17.77 0.55 -4.91
CA LEU A 351 -19.07 0.40 -5.57
C LEU A 351 -20.09 1.45 -5.08
N GLY A 352 -20.08 1.77 -3.79
CA GLY A 352 -20.94 2.81 -3.22
C GLY A 352 -20.63 4.18 -3.80
N MET A 353 -19.36 4.51 -3.98
CA MET A 353 -18.93 5.73 -4.66
C MET A 353 -19.38 5.73 -6.12
N LEU A 354 -19.09 4.65 -6.88
CA LEU A 354 -19.49 4.55 -8.29
C LEU A 354 -21.00 4.68 -8.48
N ARG A 355 -21.82 4.12 -7.60
CA ARG A 355 -23.29 4.30 -7.66
C ARG A 355 -23.75 5.74 -7.53
N ARG A 356 -23.04 6.57 -6.77
CA ARG A 356 -23.41 8.00 -6.61
C ARG A 356 -23.09 8.84 -7.83
N ILE A 357 -22.10 8.44 -8.64
CA ILE A 357 -21.57 9.25 -9.73
C ILE A 357 -21.87 8.67 -11.13
N THR A 358 -22.39 7.43 -11.21
CA THR A 358 -22.70 6.76 -12.47
C THR A 358 -24.16 7.01 -12.84
N PRO A 359 -24.46 7.60 -14.02
CA PRO A 359 -25.84 7.81 -14.47
C PRO A 359 -26.61 6.50 -14.71
N GLY A 360 -25.92 5.47 -15.20
CA GLY A 360 -26.46 4.15 -15.51
C GLY A 360 -26.17 3.11 -14.43
N ARG A 361 -25.91 1.86 -14.87
CA ARG A 361 -25.64 0.73 -14.01
C ARG A 361 -24.17 0.69 -13.60
N VAL A 362 -23.91 0.16 -12.39
CA VAL A 362 -22.57 -0.24 -11.94
C VAL A 362 -22.43 -1.75 -12.15
N LEU A 363 -21.43 -2.15 -12.93
CA LEU A 363 -21.07 -3.53 -13.23
C LEU A 363 -19.78 -3.87 -12.50
N CYS A 364 -19.66 -5.11 -11.98
CA CYS A 364 -18.48 -5.53 -11.22
C CYS A 364 -17.98 -6.90 -11.64
N VAL A 365 -16.68 -7.01 -11.93
CA VAL A 365 -15.96 -8.29 -11.98
C VAL A 365 -15.09 -8.38 -10.75
N PHE A 366 -15.18 -9.48 -9.98
CA PHE A 366 -14.40 -9.64 -8.76
C PHE A 366 -14.09 -11.10 -8.47
N GLY A 367 -13.11 -11.35 -7.59
CA GLY A 367 -12.77 -12.69 -7.15
C GLY A 367 -12.21 -12.70 -5.74
N CYS A 368 -12.07 -13.90 -5.17
CA CYS A 368 -11.45 -14.12 -3.87
C CYS A 368 -10.19 -14.98 -4.01
N GLY A 369 -9.11 -14.60 -3.32
CA GLY A 369 -7.87 -15.37 -3.30
C GLY A 369 -7.99 -16.65 -2.46
N GLY A 370 -7.34 -17.72 -2.94
CA GLY A 370 -7.11 -18.95 -2.17
C GLY A 370 -5.98 -18.78 -1.14
N ASP A 371 -5.90 -19.70 -0.16
CA ASP A 371 -4.95 -19.66 0.98
C ASP A 371 -4.98 -18.32 1.74
N ARG A 372 -6.18 -17.75 1.88
CA ARG A 372 -6.47 -16.47 2.55
C ARG A 372 -7.66 -16.65 3.49
N ASP A 373 -7.99 -15.57 4.20
CA ASP A 373 -9.17 -15.52 5.07
C ASP A 373 -10.45 -15.90 4.29
N ARG A 374 -10.98 -17.07 4.61
CA ARG A 374 -12.22 -17.61 4.00
C ARG A 374 -13.46 -16.85 4.49
N GLY A 375 -13.42 -16.35 5.73
CA GLY A 375 -14.55 -15.65 6.35
C GLY A 375 -14.96 -14.37 5.64
N LYS A 376 -14.06 -13.72 4.91
CA LYS A 376 -14.38 -12.52 4.13
C LYS A 376 -15.12 -12.80 2.81
N ARG A 377 -15.08 -14.04 2.27
CA ARG A 377 -15.62 -14.38 0.94
C ARG A 377 -17.12 -14.11 0.82
N PRO A 378 -17.99 -14.57 1.77
CA PRO A 378 -19.41 -14.23 1.72
C PRO A 378 -19.67 -12.74 1.90
N ALA A 379 -18.92 -12.04 2.76
CA ALA A 379 -19.07 -10.61 2.98
C ALA A 379 -18.73 -9.78 1.73
N MET A 380 -17.67 -10.15 1.00
CA MET A 380 -17.32 -9.55 -0.29
C MET A 380 -18.42 -9.79 -1.33
N THR A 381 -18.93 -11.02 -1.43
CA THR A 381 -20.03 -11.37 -2.36
C THR A 381 -21.29 -10.58 -2.04
N ARG A 382 -21.65 -10.46 -0.75
CA ARG A 382 -22.78 -9.64 -0.30
C ARG A 382 -22.59 -8.17 -0.67
N ALA A 383 -21.40 -7.61 -0.45
CA ALA A 383 -21.10 -6.22 -0.79
C ALA A 383 -21.30 -5.93 -2.29
N VAL A 384 -20.88 -6.87 -3.16
CA VAL A 384 -21.08 -6.73 -4.60
C VAL A 384 -22.54 -6.91 -4.97
N ALA A 385 -23.24 -7.91 -4.43
CA ALA A 385 -24.66 -8.15 -4.70
C ALA A 385 -25.55 -6.96 -4.28
N ASP A 386 -25.22 -6.28 -3.17
CA ASP A 386 -25.98 -5.13 -2.68
C ASP A 386 -25.76 -3.87 -3.57
N LEU A 387 -24.61 -3.74 -4.23
CA LEU A 387 -24.18 -2.47 -4.81
C LEU A 387 -23.98 -2.50 -6.35
N ALA A 388 -23.73 -3.65 -6.96
CA ALA A 388 -23.66 -3.78 -8.41
C ALA A 388 -24.99 -4.27 -9.00
N GLN A 389 -25.39 -3.77 -10.14
CA GLN A 389 -26.58 -4.25 -10.86
C GLN A 389 -26.32 -5.54 -11.65
N LEU A 390 -25.08 -5.73 -12.13
CA LEU A 390 -24.60 -6.97 -12.73
C LEU A 390 -23.21 -7.29 -12.18
N ALA A 391 -22.94 -8.55 -11.88
CA ALA A 391 -21.66 -8.97 -11.33
C ALA A 391 -21.19 -10.31 -11.90
N TRP A 392 -19.87 -10.47 -12.01
CA TRP A 392 -19.20 -11.72 -12.39
C TRP A 392 -18.17 -12.07 -11.32
N ALA A 393 -18.49 -13.12 -10.54
CA ALA A 393 -17.56 -13.72 -9.59
C ALA A 393 -16.64 -14.67 -10.35
N THR A 394 -15.32 -14.52 -10.20
CA THR A 394 -14.35 -15.25 -11.01
C THR A 394 -13.08 -15.58 -10.24
N ALA A 395 -12.13 -16.31 -10.88
CA ALA A 395 -10.82 -16.57 -10.28
C ALA A 395 -10.03 -15.29 -10.07
N ASP A 396 -9.49 -15.11 -8.87
CA ASP A 396 -8.44 -14.14 -8.54
C ASP A 396 -7.07 -14.86 -8.61
N ASN A 397 -6.52 -15.28 -7.49
CA ASN A 397 -5.37 -16.16 -7.35
C ASN A 397 -5.81 -17.41 -6.54
N PRO A 398 -6.33 -18.48 -7.14
CA PRO A 398 -6.82 -19.65 -6.40
C PRO A 398 -5.74 -20.35 -5.57
N ARG A 399 -4.48 -20.28 -5.96
CA ARG A 399 -3.35 -20.94 -5.31
C ARG A 399 -3.61 -22.44 -5.15
N LYS A 400 -3.50 -22.98 -3.93
CA LYS A 400 -3.71 -24.43 -3.66
C LYS A 400 -5.16 -24.84 -3.44
N GLU A 401 -6.08 -23.86 -3.34
CA GLU A 401 -7.51 -24.15 -3.20
C GLU A 401 -8.18 -24.38 -4.56
N SER A 402 -9.16 -25.30 -4.61
CA SER A 402 -9.97 -25.43 -5.82
C SER A 402 -10.90 -24.22 -5.98
N LEU A 403 -11.14 -23.83 -7.22
CA LEU A 403 -12.01 -22.67 -7.51
C LEU A 403 -13.46 -22.96 -7.10
N GLU A 404 -13.91 -24.22 -7.20
CA GLU A 404 -15.22 -24.66 -6.75
C GLU A 404 -15.41 -24.44 -5.24
N ALA A 405 -14.38 -24.74 -4.43
CA ALA A 405 -14.42 -24.50 -2.99
C ALA A 405 -14.46 -22.98 -2.68
N ILE A 406 -13.69 -22.18 -3.41
CA ILE A 406 -13.72 -20.72 -3.28
C ILE A 406 -15.12 -20.19 -3.63
N PHE A 407 -15.71 -20.64 -4.74
CA PHE A 407 -17.05 -20.23 -5.15
C PHE A 407 -18.14 -20.72 -4.18
N ALA A 408 -17.98 -21.90 -3.57
CA ALA A 408 -18.89 -22.37 -2.53
C ALA A 408 -18.85 -21.44 -1.29
N ASP A 409 -17.65 -21.08 -0.83
CA ASP A 409 -17.52 -20.11 0.26
C ASP A 409 -18.08 -18.72 -0.11
N MET A 410 -17.88 -18.25 -1.33
CA MET A 410 -18.42 -16.96 -1.80
C MET A 410 -19.95 -16.95 -1.79
N ARG A 411 -20.60 -18.07 -2.16
CA ARG A 411 -22.05 -18.20 -2.08
C ARG A 411 -22.51 -18.29 -0.62
N GLY A 412 -21.84 -19.10 0.20
CA GLY A 412 -22.22 -19.32 1.60
C GLY A 412 -23.73 -19.51 1.75
N ASP A 413 -24.30 -18.92 2.77
CA ASP A 413 -25.76 -18.92 3.05
C ASP A 413 -26.46 -17.68 2.48
N LEU A 414 -25.95 -17.06 1.42
CA LEU A 414 -26.48 -15.78 0.90
C LEU A 414 -27.83 -15.91 0.18
N GLY A 415 -28.24 -17.13 -0.17
CA GLY A 415 -29.44 -17.35 -0.97
C GLY A 415 -29.28 -16.93 -2.45
N PRO A 416 -30.36 -16.62 -3.16
CA PRO A 416 -30.31 -16.18 -4.55
C PRO A 416 -29.52 -14.87 -4.70
N LEU A 417 -28.66 -14.82 -5.73
CA LEU A 417 -27.84 -13.67 -6.08
C LEU A 417 -28.22 -13.17 -7.48
N PRO A 418 -29.37 -12.47 -7.63
CA PRO A 418 -29.83 -12.00 -8.93
C PRO A 418 -28.84 -11.04 -9.56
N GLY A 419 -28.57 -11.20 -10.87
CA GLY A 419 -27.58 -10.38 -11.59
C GLY A 419 -26.13 -10.77 -11.36
N MET A 420 -25.84 -11.86 -10.61
CA MET A 420 -24.50 -12.36 -10.39
C MET A 420 -24.28 -13.70 -11.07
N GLU A 421 -23.23 -13.80 -11.88
CA GLU A 421 -22.76 -15.03 -12.50
C GLU A 421 -21.43 -15.48 -11.86
N PHE A 422 -21.21 -16.80 -11.78
CA PHE A 422 -19.95 -17.39 -11.37
C PHE A 422 -19.25 -17.96 -12.60
N VAL A 423 -18.21 -17.30 -13.05
CA VAL A 423 -17.47 -17.61 -14.27
C VAL A 423 -16.03 -17.99 -13.93
N PRO A 424 -15.62 -19.24 -14.10
CA PRO A 424 -14.29 -19.71 -13.69
C PRO A 424 -13.14 -18.95 -14.34
N ASP A 425 -13.21 -18.71 -15.64
CA ASP A 425 -12.17 -18.01 -16.39
C ASP A 425 -12.33 -16.48 -16.25
N ARG A 426 -11.29 -15.81 -15.73
CA ARG A 426 -11.33 -14.37 -15.49
C ARG A 426 -11.39 -13.56 -16.79
N ARG A 427 -10.74 -14.04 -17.86
CA ARG A 427 -10.81 -13.37 -19.17
C ARG A 427 -12.21 -13.44 -19.74
N GLU A 428 -12.86 -14.60 -19.62
CA GLU A 428 -14.25 -14.77 -20.02
C GLU A 428 -15.19 -13.90 -19.20
N ALA A 429 -15.01 -13.83 -17.85
CA ALA A 429 -15.81 -12.95 -16.99
C ALA A 429 -15.70 -11.47 -17.41
N ILE A 430 -14.49 -10.99 -17.67
CA ILE A 430 -14.23 -9.63 -18.17
C ILE A 430 -14.91 -9.44 -19.54
N GLY A 431 -14.81 -10.43 -20.42
CA GLY A 431 -15.44 -10.40 -21.73
C GLY A 431 -16.97 -10.28 -21.66
N ARG A 432 -17.62 -11.06 -20.78
CA ARG A 432 -19.07 -10.97 -20.54
C ARG A 432 -19.46 -9.62 -19.96
N ALA A 433 -18.71 -9.11 -19.00
CA ALA A 433 -18.96 -7.80 -18.40
C ALA A 433 -18.86 -6.66 -19.42
N LEU A 434 -17.82 -6.65 -20.26
CA LEU A 434 -17.67 -5.69 -21.34
C LEU A 434 -18.76 -5.80 -22.41
N ALA A 435 -19.34 -7.00 -22.64
CA ALA A 435 -20.46 -7.21 -23.56
C ALA A 435 -21.78 -6.68 -23.00
N ALA A 436 -21.98 -6.78 -21.70
CA ALA A 436 -23.20 -6.35 -21.03
C ALA A 436 -23.27 -4.83 -20.80
N ALA A 437 -22.12 -4.14 -20.78
CA ALA A 437 -22.03 -2.71 -20.53
C ALA A 437 -22.56 -1.87 -21.70
N ARG A 438 -23.23 -0.76 -21.38
CA ARG A 438 -23.87 0.18 -22.30
C ARG A 438 -23.40 1.61 -22.02
N PRO A 439 -23.60 2.55 -22.97
CA PRO A 439 -23.37 3.97 -22.69
C PRO A 439 -24.09 4.41 -21.41
N GLY A 440 -23.40 5.13 -20.53
CA GLY A 440 -23.90 5.57 -19.23
C GLY A 440 -23.62 4.60 -18.08
N ASP A 441 -23.30 3.32 -18.34
CA ASP A 441 -22.85 2.36 -17.32
C ASP A 441 -21.41 2.62 -16.89
N CYS A 442 -21.01 1.99 -15.77
CA CYS A 442 -19.63 1.93 -15.30
C CYS A 442 -19.25 0.50 -14.96
N LEU A 443 -18.10 0.03 -15.43
CA LEU A 443 -17.55 -1.29 -15.11
C LEU A 443 -16.33 -1.14 -14.20
N VAL A 444 -16.32 -1.86 -13.06
CA VAL A 444 -15.12 -2.02 -12.25
C VAL A 444 -14.67 -3.48 -12.24
N ILE A 445 -13.37 -3.70 -12.45
CA ILE A 445 -12.69 -4.99 -12.35
C ILE A 445 -11.83 -4.94 -11.11
N ALA A 446 -12.27 -5.66 -10.07
CA ALA A 446 -11.73 -5.58 -8.72
C ALA A 446 -10.92 -6.83 -8.34
N GLY A 447 -10.05 -6.67 -7.33
CA GLY A 447 -9.27 -7.72 -6.69
C GLY A 447 -7.80 -7.63 -7.02
N LYS A 448 -7.40 -7.77 -8.28
CA LYS A 448 -6.00 -7.85 -8.71
C LYS A 448 -5.30 -6.49 -8.81
N GLY A 449 -6.01 -5.44 -9.19
CA GLY A 449 -5.44 -4.10 -9.32
C GLY A 449 -4.19 -4.06 -10.21
N HIS A 450 -3.03 -3.79 -9.61
CA HIS A 450 -1.74 -3.69 -10.31
C HIS A 450 -1.06 -5.04 -10.61
N GLU A 451 -1.58 -6.14 -10.11
CA GLU A 451 -1.00 -7.48 -10.34
C GLU A 451 -1.01 -7.85 -11.83
N THR A 452 0.07 -8.48 -12.28
CA THR A 452 0.28 -8.88 -13.67
C THR A 452 0.40 -10.40 -13.84
N THR A 453 0.03 -11.15 -12.80
CA THR A 453 0.08 -12.62 -12.80
C THR A 453 -1.16 -13.20 -12.14
N GLN A 454 -1.46 -14.44 -12.44
CA GLN A 454 -2.46 -15.25 -11.76
C GLN A 454 -1.80 -16.56 -11.25
N GLU A 455 -2.06 -16.91 -9.97
CA GLU A 455 -1.43 -18.04 -9.29
C GLU A 455 -2.41 -19.21 -9.19
N PHE A 456 -2.04 -20.38 -9.77
CA PHE A 456 -2.77 -21.64 -9.70
C PHE A 456 -1.85 -22.74 -9.16
N ALA A 457 -2.13 -23.30 -7.98
CA ALA A 457 -1.31 -24.32 -7.33
C ALA A 457 0.20 -23.95 -7.38
N ASP A 458 0.99 -24.65 -8.16
CA ASP A 458 2.43 -24.44 -8.33
C ASP A 458 2.78 -23.65 -9.62
N THR A 459 1.76 -23.12 -10.31
CA THR A 459 1.93 -22.43 -11.59
C THR A 459 1.55 -20.95 -11.45
N VAL A 460 2.40 -20.07 -11.97
CA VAL A 460 2.14 -18.64 -12.10
C VAL A 460 2.08 -18.30 -13.57
N VAL A 461 0.94 -17.77 -14.03
CA VAL A 461 0.73 -17.39 -15.42
C VAL A 461 0.63 -15.86 -15.54
N PRO A 462 1.12 -15.24 -16.64
CA PRO A 462 0.91 -13.83 -16.92
C PRO A 462 -0.59 -13.53 -17.07
N PHE A 463 -1.07 -12.52 -16.34
CA PHE A 463 -2.45 -12.06 -16.43
C PHE A 463 -2.56 -10.62 -15.91
N ASP A 464 -2.91 -9.69 -16.77
CA ASP A 464 -3.10 -8.28 -16.46
C ASP A 464 -4.50 -7.84 -16.89
N ASP A 465 -5.35 -7.47 -15.94
CA ASP A 465 -6.73 -7.04 -16.21
C ASP A 465 -6.81 -5.91 -17.25
N ARG A 466 -5.87 -4.97 -17.21
CA ARG A 466 -5.79 -3.82 -18.14
C ARG A 466 -5.53 -4.27 -19.59
N GLN A 467 -4.59 -5.20 -19.74
CA GLN A 467 -4.23 -5.76 -21.04
C GLN A 467 -5.40 -6.55 -21.60
N VAL A 468 -6.03 -7.39 -20.77
CA VAL A 468 -7.21 -8.19 -21.15
C VAL A 468 -8.36 -7.30 -21.65
N VAL A 469 -8.66 -6.20 -20.94
CA VAL A 469 -9.68 -5.24 -21.36
C VAL A 469 -9.34 -4.64 -22.72
N ARG A 470 -8.10 -4.16 -22.93
CA ARG A 470 -7.67 -3.55 -24.19
C ARG A 470 -7.75 -4.54 -25.36
N GLU A 471 -7.29 -5.79 -25.16
CA GLU A 471 -7.34 -6.84 -26.18
C GLU A 471 -8.77 -7.18 -26.59
N ILE A 472 -9.68 -7.37 -25.61
CA ILE A 472 -11.09 -7.69 -25.90
C ILE A 472 -11.78 -6.55 -26.65
N LEU A 473 -11.55 -5.31 -26.23
CA LEU A 473 -12.14 -4.14 -26.88
C LEU A 473 -11.57 -3.90 -28.28
N ALA A 474 -10.27 -4.13 -28.49
CA ALA A 474 -9.65 -4.07 -29.81
C ALA A 474 -10.23 -5.12 -30.76
N ALA A 475 -10.38 -6.37 -30.30
CA ALA A 475 -10.97 -7.45 -31.11
C ALA A 475 -12.42 -7.17 -31.54
N ARG A 476 -13.19 -6.43 -30.74
CA ARG A 476 -14.58 -6.06 -31.06
C ARG A 476 -14.70 -4.95 -32.09
N ARG A 477 -13.68 -4.12 -32.29
CA ARG A 477 -13.69 -3.04 -33.28
C ARG A 477 -13.41 -3.52 -34.71
N GLY A 478 -12.90 -4.76 -34.87
CA GLY A 478 -12.36 -5.25 -36.12
C GLY A 478 -11.01 -4.62 -36.46
N PRO A 479 -10.31 -5.11 -37.50
CA PRO A 479 -9.15 -4.42 -38.01
C PRO A 479 -9.59 -3.02 -38.50
N ALA A 480 -8.83 -2.00 -38.08
CA ALA A 480 -9.03 -0.63 -38.58
C ALA A 480 -8.95 -0.69 -40.09
N ALA A 481 -10.03 -0.29 -40.79
CA ALA A 481 -10.12 -0.26 -42.23
C ALA A 481 -9.16 0.81 -42.81
#